data_84aed2452716fc7e0fb377166b9a788b
#
_entry.id   84aed2452716fc7e0fb377166b9a788b
#
_cell.length_a   1.000
_cell.length_b   1.000
_cell.length_c   1.000
_cell.angle_alpha   90.00
_cell.angle_beta   90.00
_cell.angle_gamma   90.00
#
_symmetry.space_group_name_H-M   'P 1'
#
loop_
_entity.id
_entity.type
_entity.pdbx_description
1 polymer ?
#
loop_
_entity_poly.entity_id
_entity_poly.type
_entity_poly.pdbx_seq_one_letter_code
_entity_poly.pdbx_strand_id
1 'polypeptide(L)'
;MKFISETTMAKIDLHNFFQFYDERNPNHVKAVQWLEDNLPVKYLEDNVDWAEIFRGKKTSAAPAPAAAAAPVTGGDDVPMMGIKLIKEFEGCRLNAYPDPLSGNLPITIGWGCTRKKDGSPFKMGDKITQAEADELLIEECKHMFLPALRKIPYWGEMSDGKRGALLSFAYNLGAGFFGGDNFNTITKRVKNKEWDLVPDALFLYRNPGSNVEAGLARRRKAEGEAWKKG
;
A
#
# COMPACT_ATOMS: atom_id res chain seq x y z
N MET A 1 -8.98 20.47 -26.82
CA MET A 1 -9.24 20.20 -25.42
C MET A 1 -10.48 19.30 -25.33
N LYS A 2 -10.35 18.01 -24.99
CA LYS A 2 -11.51 17.12 -24.81
C LYS A 2 -11.91 17.22 -23.33
N PHE A 3 -12.95 17.96 -23.02
CA PHE A 3 -13.55 17.94 -21.69
C PHE A 3 -14.17 16.56 -21.42
N ILE A 4 -13.96 16.05 -20.23
CA ILE A 4 -14.63 14.84 -19.74
C ILE A 4 -16.13 15.15 -19.63
N SER A 5 -17.01 14.23 -20.01
CA SER A 5 -18.45 14.42 -19.92
C SER A 5 -18.89 14.52 -18.44
N GLU A 6 -19.93 15.28 -18.14
CA GLU A 6 -20.51 15.39 -16.79
C GLU A 6 -20.82 14.04 -16.15
N THR A 7 -21.25 13.06 -16.96
CA THR A 7 -21.52 11.69 -16.52
C THR A 7 -20.24 10.96 -16.05
N THR A 8 -19.08 11.29 -16.61
CA THR A 8 -17.79 10.72 -16.20
C THR A 8 -17.28 11.42 -14.95
N MET A 9 -17.50 12.74 -14.83
CA MET A 9 -17.12 13.52 -13.64
C MET A 9 -17.87 13.06 -12.39
N ALA A 10 -19.15 12.74 -12.48
CA ALA A 10 -19.97 12.25 -11.37
C ALA A 10 -19.50 10.90 -10.78
N LYS A 11 -18.57 10.20 -11.44
CA LYS A 11 -18.00 8.92 -10.97
C LYS A 11 -16.64 9.07 -10.30
N ILE A 12 -16.05 10.26 -10.30
CA ILE A 12 -14.76 10.52 -9.68
C ILE A 12 -14.99 10.99 -8.25
N ASP A 13 -14.66 10.15 -7.27
CA ASP A 13 -14.67 10.54 -5.86
C ASP A 13 -13.41 11.36 -5.56
N LEU A 14 -13.49 12.67 -5.84
CA LEU A 14 -12.38 13.61 -5.64
C LEU A 14 -12.04 13.78 -4.16
N HIS A 15 -13.02 13.74 -3.28
CA HIS A 15 -12.78 13.87 -1.85
C HIS A 15 -11.91 12.72 -1.34
N ASN A 16 -12.26 11.50 -1.72
CA ASN A 16 -11.47 10.30 -1.38
C ASN A 16 -10.07 10.35 -2.03
N PHE A 17 -9.95 10.82 -3.26
CA PHE A 17 -8.65 10.99 -3.94
C PHE A 17 -7.73 11.95 -3.19
N PHE A 18 -8.22 13.14 -2.80
CA PHE A 18 -7.39 14.16 -2.14
C PHE A 18 -7.08 13.86 -0.66
N GLN A 19 -7.85 13.03 0.02
CA GLN A 19 -7.52 12.53 1.36
C GLN A 19 -6.15 11.83 1.39
N PHE A 20 -5.79 11.16 0.30
CA PHE A 20 -4.54 10.40 0.18
C PHE A 20 -3.42 11.14 -0.55
N TYR A 21 -3.66 12.39 -0.93
CA TYR A 21 -2.66 13.15 -1.64
C TYR A 21 -1.41 13.39 -0.78
N ASP A 22 -0.27 12.90 -1.26
CA ASP A 22 1.05 13.19 -0.72
C ASP A 22 1.88 13.92 -1.80
N GLU A 23 2.20 15.18 -1.57
CA GLU A 23 3.00 16.00 -2.47
C GLU A 23 4.41 15.47 -2.74
N ARG A 24 4.90 14.59 -1.86
CA ARG A 24 6.19 13.90 -2.02
C ARG A 24 6.09 12.69 -2.97
N ASN A 25 4.87 12.25 -3.30
CA ASN A 25 4.64 11.20 -4.25
C ASN A 25 4.44 11.79 -5.66
N PRO A 26 5.40 11.61 -6.57
CA PRO A 26 5.33 12.20 -7.91
C PRO A 26 4.13 11.72 -8.74
N ASN A 27 3.55 10.55 -8.43
CA ASN A 27 2.36 10.06 -9.10
C ASN A 27 1.11 10.80 -8.61
N HIS A 28 1.05 11.16 -7.33
CA HIS A 28 -0.03 11.99 -6.80
C HIS A 28 0.02 13.40 -7.38
N VAL A 29 1.21 13.99 -7.48
CA VAL A 29 1.40 15.31 -8.12
C VAL A 29 0.94 15.30 -9.58
N LYS A 30 1.31 14.27 -10.36
CA LYS A 30 0.88 14.13 -11.75
C LYS A 30 -0.63 13.90 -11.88
N ALA A 31 -1.23 13.13 -10.97
CA ALA A 31 -2.66 12.91 -10.97
C ALA A 31 -3.44 14.22 -10.67
N VAL A 32 -2.95 15.04 -9.74
CA VAL A 32 -3.50 16.37 -9.49
C VAL A 32 -3.37 17.26 -10.72
N GLN A 33 -2.18 17.31 -11.33
CA GLN A 33 -1.96 18.09 -12.55
C GLN A 33 -2.91 17.65 -13.67
N TRP A 34 -3.11 16.32 -13.83
CA TRP A 34 -4.06 15.81 -14.81
C TRP A 34 -5.50 16.25 -14.50
N LEU A 35 -5.92 16.26 -13.21
CA LEU A 35 -7.24 16.73 -12.81
C LEU A 35 -7.42 18.23 -13.10
N GLU A 36 -6.41 19.06 -12.77
CA GLU A 36 -6.41 20.49 -13.07
C GLU A 36 -6.50 20.77 -14.58
N ASP A 37 -5.77 19.99 -15.37
CA ASP A 37 -5.76 20.15 -16.85
C ASP A 37 -7.05 19.68 -17.52
N ASN A 38 -7.83 18.78 -16.90
CA ASN A 38 -8.96 18.10 -17.54
C ASN A 38 -10.33 18.38 -16.88
N LEU A 39 -10.35 18.93 -15.67
CA LEU A 39 -11.59 19.30 -14.98
C LEU A 39 -11.74 20.81 -14.87
N PRO A 40 -12.96 21.35 -14.98
CA PRO A 40 -13.20 22.76 -14.68
C PRO A 40 -12.84 23.11 -13.24
N VAL A 41 -12.15 24.21 -13.02
CA VAL A 41 -11.73 24.70 -11.67
C VAL A 41 -12.92 24.72 -10.71
N LYS A 42 -14.07 25.21 -11.17
CA LYS A 42 -15.32 25.22 -10.38
C LYS A 42 -15.75 23.85 -9.91
N TYR A 43 -15.54 22.80 -10.73
CA TYR A 43 -15.88 21.43 -10.33
C TYR A 43 -14.98 20.92 -9.19
N LEU A 44 -13.70 21.27 -9.22
CA LEU A 44 -12.76 20.94 -8.13
C LEU A 44 -13.13 21.70 -6.85
N GLU A 45 -13.47 22.97 -6.94
CA GLU A 45 -13.88 23.80 -5.80
C GLU A 45 -15.18 23.30 -5.15
N ASP A 46 -16.17 22.88 -5.97
CA ASP A 46 -17.48 22.44 -5.50
C ASP A 46 -17.47 21.01 -4.92
N ASN A 47 -16.50 20.17 -5.30
CA ASN A 47 -16.46 18.72 -4.94
C ASN A 47 -15.29 18.33 -4.04
N VAL A 48 -14.44 19.26 -3.64
CA VAL A 48 -13.30 19.02 -2.76
C VAL A 48 -13.33 19.98 -1.59
N ASP A 49 -13.51 19.48 -0.37
CA ASP A 49 -13.34 20.29 0.83
C ASP A 49 -11.84 20.46 1.14
N TRP A 50 -11.24 21.44 0.46
CA TRP A 50 -9.84 21.79 0.66
C TRP A 50 -9.52 22.15 2.10
N ALA A 51 -10.47 22.75 2.84
CA ALA A 51 -10.25 23.12 4.22
C ALA A 51 -10.15 21.89 5.14
N GLU A 52 -10.86 20.81 4.84
CA GLU A 52 -10.77 19.56 5.56
C GLU A 52 -9.47 18.82 5.23
N ILE A 53 -9.12 18.73 3.95
CA ILE A 53 -7.88 18.11 3.47
C ILE A 53 -6.64 18.78 4.08
N PHE A 54 -6.61 20.12 4.14
CA PHE A 54 -5.50 20.84 4.74
C PHE A 54 -5.55 20.93 6.27
N ARG A 55 -6.72 20.80 6.91
CA ARG A 55 -6.82 20.68 8.38
C ARG A 55 -6.24 19.37 8.90
N GLY A 56 -6.38 18.28 8.17
CA GLY A 56 -5.76 16.98 8.48
C GLY A 56 -4.22 16.99 8.37
N LYS A 57 -3.64 17.96 7.66
CA LYS A 57 -2.18 18.13 7.49
C LYS A 57 -1.49 19.02 8.54
N LYS A 58 -2.20 19.47 9.58
CA LYS A 58 -1.51 20.04 10.75
C LYS A 58 -0.63 18.95 11.34
N THR A 59 0.66 19.14 11.22
CA THR A 59 1.73 18.37 11.81
C THR A 59 1.27 17.77 13.13
N SER A 60 0.87 16.51 13.11
CA SER A 60 0.72 15.73 14.31
C SER A 60 2.10 15.71 14.97
N ALA A 61 2.26 16.46 16.05
CA ALA A 61 3.32 16.22 16.98
C ALA A 61 3.30 14.71 17.27
N ALA A 62 4.47 14.11 17.20
CA ALA A 62 4.63 12.69 17.48
C ALA A 62 3.84 12.32 18.74
N PRO A 63 2.97 11.30 18.71
CA PRO A 63 2.33 10.85 19.93
C PRO A 63 3.43 10.47 20.92
N ALA A 64 3.25 10.94 22.17
CA ALA A 64 4.11 10.59 23.27
C ALA A 64 4.35 9.07 23.27
N PRO A 65 5.55 8.59 23.61
CA PRO A 65 5.87 7.18 23.56
C PRO A 65 4.90 6.43 24.47
N ALA A 66 4.06 5.61 23.87
CA ALA A 66 3.34 4.59 24.60
C ALA A 66 4.36 3.73 25.34
N ALA A 67 4.11 3.49 26.61
CA ALA A 67 4.98 2.79 27.55
C ALA A 67 5.70 1.62 26.86
N ALA A 68 7.02 1.58 27.02
CA ALA A 68 7.90 0.59 26.45
C ALA A 68 7.39 -0.82 26.75
N ALA A 69 6.86 -1.48 25.74
CA ALA A 69 6.70 -2.92 25.76
C ALA A 69 8.13 -3.51 25.76
N ALA A 70 8.36 -4.47 26.65
CA ALA A 70 9.62 -5.17 26.80
C ALA A 70 10.17 -5.63 25.44
N PRO A 71 11.48 -5.65 25.24
CA PRO A 71 12.08 -6.08 23.98
C PRO A 71 11.75 -7.55 23.74
N VAL A 72 10.83 -7.78 22.81
CA VAL A 72 10.54 -9.13 22.34
C VAL A 72 11.64 -9.47 21.34
N THR A 73 12.58 -10.29 21.75
CA THR A 73 13.56 -10.94 20.89
C THR A 73 12.83 -11.95 20.01
N GLY A 74 12.35 -11.51 18.86
CA GLY A 74 11.63 -12.39 17.94
C GLY A 74 11.36 -11.70 16.61
N GLY A 75 12.26 -11.90 15.63
CA GLY A 75 11.95 -11.74 14.22
C GLY A 75 12.43 -10.46 13.58
N ASP A 76 13.75 -10.31 13.44
CA ASP A 76 14.34 -9.44 12.41
C ASP A 76 14.08 -9.97 10.99
N ASP A 77 13.54 -11.18 10.89
CA ASP A 77 13.30 -11.86 9.63
C ASP A 77 12.00 -11.40 8.96
N VAL A 78 12.09 -11.27 7.65
CA VAL A 78 10.93 -10.98 6.80
C VAL A 78 9.97 -12.18 6.87
N PRO A 79 8.66 -11.97 7.15
CA PRO A 79 7.70 -13.06 7.19
C PRO A 79 7.60 -13.76 5.83
N MET A 80 8.07 -15.00 5.74
CA MET A 80 8.15 -15.73 4.48
C MET A 80 6.79 -16.08 3.90
N MET A 81 5.76 -16.20 4.74
CA MET A 81 4.37 -16.30 4.27
C MET A 81 3.96 -15.04 3.50
N GLY A 82 4.41 -13.86 3.92
CA GLY A 82 4.15 -12.60 3.20
C GLY A 82 4.83 -12.56 1.84
N ILE A 83 6.09 -12.99 1.76
CA ILE A 83 6.80 -13.11 0.49
C ILE A 83 6.07 -14.07 -0.46
N LYS A 84 5.60 -15.21 0.04
CA LYS A 84 4.82 -16.16 -0.74
C LYS A 84 3.54 -15.54 -1.29
N LEU A 85 2.78 -14.84 -0.44
CA LEU A 85 1.55 -14.15 -0.84
C LEU A 85 1.82 -13.06 -1.88
N ILE A 86 2.85 -12.24 -1.68
CA ILE A 86 3.20 -11.20 -2.65
C ILE A 86 3.50 -11.82 -4.01
N LYS A 87 4.34 -12.86 -4.06
CA LYS A 87 4.67 -13.58 -5.31
C LYS A 87 3.46 -14.20 -6.00
N GLU A 88 2.45 -14.61 -5.24
CA GLU A 88 1.22 -15.19 -5.80
C GLU A 88 0.37 -14.16 -6.55
N PHE A 89 0.37 -12.89 -6.07
CA PHE A 89 -0.52 -11.85 -6.60
C PHE A 89 0.18 -10.80 -7.45
N GLU A 90 1.50 -10.66 -7.34
CA GLU A 90 2.29 -9.75 -8.17
C GLU A 90 2.91 -10.53 -9.36
N GLY A 91 2.92 -9.91 -10.52
CA GLY A 91 3.61 -10.47 -11.67
C GLY A 91 5.13 -10.25 -11.58
N CYS A 92 5.94 -11.28 -11.85
CA CYS A 92 7.39 -11.13 -11.94
C CYS A 92 7.84 -10.82 -13.38
N ARG A 93 8.57 -9.73 -13.56
CA ARG A 93 9.17 -9.38 -14.85
C ARG A 93 10.69 -9.26 -14.73
N LEU A 94 11.43 -10.14 -15.39
CA LEU A 94 12.89 -10.20 -15.32
C LEU A 94 13.59 -9.18 -16.23
N ASN A 95 12.85 -8.50 -17.11
CA ASN A 95 13.31 -7.38 -17.91
C ASN A 95 12.67 -6.10 -17.41
N ALA A 96 13.45 -5.04 -17.32
CA ALA A 96 12.97 -3.73 -16.89
C ALA A 96 11.87 -3.20 -17.83
N TYR A 97 10.83 -2.62 -17.23
CA TYR A 97 9.70 -2.04 -17.95
C TYR A 97 9.30 -0.70 -17.34
N PRO A 98 8.68 0.19 -18.12
CA PRO A 98 8.17 1.44 -17.59
C PRO A 98 6.96 1.18 -16.69
N ASP A 99 6.76 2.05 -15.70
CA ASP A 99 5.57 1.98 -14.85
C ASP A 99 4.29 1.99 -15.70
N PRO A 100 3.40 0.99 -15.58
CA PRO A 100 2.19 0.89 -16.37
C PRO A 100 1.23 2.06 -16.19
N LEU A 101 1.25 2.74 -15.05
CA LEU A 101 0.35 3.86 -14.75
C LEU A 101 0.83 5.16 -15.38
N SER A 102 2.12 5.43 -15.30
CA SER A 102 2.72 6.65 -15.87
C SER A 102 3.21 6.44 -17.32
N GLY A 103 3.38 5.19 -17.74
CA GLY A 103 3.98 4.84 -19.04
C GLY A 103 5.48 5.18 -19.15
N ASN A 104 6.10 5.63 -18.06
CA ASN A 104 7.48 6.11 -18.06
C ASN A 104 8.21 5.74 -16.75
N LEU A 105 8.53 6.71 -15.90
CA LEU A 105 9.22 6.50 -14.62
C LEU A 105 8.24 6.28 -13.47
N PRO A 106 8.63 5.48 -12.46
CA PRO A 106 9.91 4.77 -12.34
C PRO A 106 10.01 3.55 -13.24
N ILE A 107 11.23 3.20 -13.66
CA ILE A 107 11.49 1.92 -14.32
C ILE A 107 11.41 0.83 -13.27
N THR A 108 10.67 -0.22 -13.56
CA THR A 108 10.30 -1.29 -12.64
C THR A 108 10.84 -2.63 -13.12
N ILE A 109 11.19 -3.53 -12.22
CA ILE A 109 11.69 -4.87 -12.53
C ILE A 109 11.33 -5.86 -11.41
N GLY A 110 11.41 -7.15 -11.67
CA GLY A 110 11.14 -8.20 -10.70
C GLY A 110 9.66 -8.21 -10.28
N TRP A 111 9.41 -8.18 -9.01
CA TRP A 111 8.10 -8.18 -8.36
C TRP A 111 7.48 -6.78 -8.18
N GLY A 112 8.02 -5.78 -8.84
CA GLY A 112 7.57 -4.40 -8.72
C GLY A 112 8.64 -3.45 -8.19
N CYS A 113 9.89 -3.92 -8.03
CA CYS A 113 10.99 -3.12 -7.50
C CYS A 113 11.41 -2.01 -8.46
N THR A 114 11.66 -0.82 -7.92
CA THR A 114 12.07 0.37 -8.69
C THR A 114 13.51 0.78 -8.45
N ARG A 115 14.18 0.14 -7.48
CA ARG A 115 15.57 0.45 -7.10
C ARG A 115 16.40 -0.81 -6.96
N LYS A 116 17.68 -0.69 -7.30
CA LYS A 116 18.73 -1.70 -7.08
C LYS A 116 19.10 -1.75 -5.59
N LYS A 117 19.88 -2.76 -5.19
CA LYS A 117 20.37 -2.91 -3.80
C LYS A 117 21.18 -1.72 -3.30
N ASP A 118 21.90 -1.03 -4.20
CA ASP A 118 22.66 0.18 -3.89
C ASP A 118 21.82 1.47 -3.85
N GLY A 119 20.50 1.35 -4.01
CA GLY A 119 19.56 2.46 -4.03
C GLY A 119 19.45 3.18 -5.39
N SER A 120 20.28 2.84 -6.38
CA SER A 120 20.19 3.44 -7.71
C SER A 120 18.93 2.98 -8.46
N PRO A 121 18.37 3.82 -9.36
CA PRO A 121 17.19 3.44 -10.13
C PRO A 121 17.54 2.41 -11.21
N PHE A 122 16.58 1.56 -11.54
CA PHE A 122 16.67 0.74 -12.74
C PHE A 122 16.54 1.58 -14.01
N LYS A 123 17.09 1.05 -15.11
CA LYS A 123 17.05 1.67 -16.45
C LYS A 123 16.41 0.68 -17.43
N MET A 124 15.81 1.21 -18.49
CA MET A 124 15.37 0.39 -19.61
C MET A 124 16.54 -0.42 -20.17
N GLY A 125 16.28 -1.72 -20.39
CA GLY A 125 17.30 -2.67 -20.83
C GLY A 125 17.97 -3.45 -19.69
N ASP A 126 17.81 -3.04 -18.43
CA ASP A 126 18.26 -3.84 -17.28
C ASP A 126 17.53 -5.20 -17.26
N LYS A 127 18.28 -6.23 -16.88
CA LYS A 127 17.76 -7.61 -16.74
C LYS A 127 18.27 -8.18 -15.45
N ILE A 128 17.44 -9.00 -14.81
CA ILE A 128 17.79 -9.74 -13.60
C ILE A 128 17.37 -11.20 -13.73
N THR A 129 17.96 -12.05 -12.93
CA THR A 129 17.53 -13.44 -12.73
C THR A 129 16.35 -13.52 -11.78
N GLN A 130 15.67 -14.69 -11.74
CA GLN A 130 14.61 -14.94 -10.77
C GLN A 130 15.14 -14.85 -9.33
N ALA A 131 16.33 -15.35 -9.07
CA ALA A 131 16.96 -15.29 -7.75
C ALA A 131 17.20 -13.83 -7.30
N GLU A 132 17.71 -12.99 -8.20
CA GLU A 132 17.89 -11.56 -7.93
C GLU A 132 16.56 -10.84 -7.71
N ALA A 133 15.50 -11.18 -8.47
CA ALA A 133 14.16 -10.63 -8.24
C ALA A 133 13.64 -11.00 -6.84
N ASP A 134 13.84 -12.24 -6.42
CA ASP A 134 13.44 -12.74 -5.11
C ASP A 134 14.20 -12.07 -3.97
N GLU A 135 15.49 -11.86 -4.12
CA GLU A 135 16.33 -11.13 -3.16
C GLU A 135 15.91 -9.66 -3.07
N LEU A 136 15.67 -9.00 -4.21
CA LEU A 136 15.20 -7.60 -4.24
C LEU A 136 13.87 -7.44 -3.50
N LEU A 137 12.93 -8.36 -3.68
CA LEU A 137 11.65 -8.34 -2.97
C LEU A 137 11.85 -8.44 -1.45
N ILE A 138 12.71 -9.35 -1.00
CA ILE A 138 13.00 -9.53 0.43
C ILE A 138 13.63 -8.27 1.01
N GLU A 139 14.63 -7.69 0.34
CA GLU A 139 15.30 -6.46 0.78
C GLU A 139 14.33 -5.26 0.78
N GLU A 140 13.48 -5.13 -0.23
CA GLU A 140 12.45 -4.10 -0.26
C GLU A 140 11.47 -4.25 0.91
N CYS A 141 10.97 -5.45 1.16
CA CYS A 141 10.10 -5.73 2.31
C CYS A 141 10.78 -5.37 3.63
N LYS A 142 12.05 -5.73 3.79
CA LYS A 142 12.85 -5.47 4.98
C LYS A 142 13.03 -3.97 5.27
N HIS A 143 13.31 -3.20 4.23
CA HIS A 143 13.66 -1.79 4.39
C HIS A 143 12.46 -0.83 4.29
N MET A 144 11.47 -1.15 3.44
CA MET A 144 10.36 -0.24 3.18
C MET A 144 9.11 -0.55 4.02
N PHE A 145 8.85 -1.82 4.33
CA PHE A 145 7.59 -2.23 4.96
C PHE A 145 7.76 -2.62 6.43
N LEU A 146 8.74 -3.45 6.77
CA LEU A 146 8.90 -3.95 8.13
C LEU A 146 9.11 -2.87 9.18
N PRO A 147 9.80 -1.74 8.95
CA PRO A 147 9.94 -0.70 9.97
C PRO A 147 8.61 -0.11 10.45
N ALA A 148 7.61 -0.04 9.57
CA ALA A 148 6.25 0.39 9.93
C ALA A 148 5.45 -0.75 10.58
N LEU A 149 5.53 -1.95 10.01
CA LEU A 149 4.78 -3.12 10.49
C LEU A 149 5.20 -3.56 11.89
N ARG A 150 6.49 -3.46 12.24
CA ARG A 150 7.00 -3.77 13.58
C ARG A 150 6.45 -2.86 14.69
N LYS A 151 5.88 -1.70 14.32
CA LYS A 151 5.20 -0.80 15.26
C LYS A 151 3.76 -1.21 15.54
N ILE A 152 3.22 -2.17 14.81
CA ILE A 152 1.87 -2.70 15.04
C ILE A 152 1.85 -3.42 16.39
N PRO A 153 0.87 -3.14 17.26
CA PRO A 153 0.74 -3.82 18.54
C PRO A 153 0.75 -5.35 18.37
N TYR A 154 1.44 -6.02 19.26
CA TYR A 154 1.55 -7.49 19.31
C TYR A 154 2.28 -8.13 18.11
N TRP A 155 3.00 -7.35 17.30
CA TRP A 155 3.76 -7.88 16.15
C TRP A 155 4.64 -9.07 16.53
N GLY A 156 5.36 -8.99 17.67
CA GLY A 156 6.21 -10.07 18.16
C GLY A 156 5.46 -11.32 18.62
N GLU A 157 4.17 -11.20 18.98
CA GLU A 157 3.32 -12.32 19.39
C GLU A 157 2.64 -13.00 18.17
N MET A 158 2.67 -12.35 17.00
CA MET A 158 2.05 -12.88 15.80
C MET A 158 2.93 -13.98 15.19
N SER A 159 2.28 -15.02 14.69
CA SER A 159 2.94 -16.04 13.88
C SER A 159 3.41 -15.51 12.54
N ASP A 160 4.20 -16.31 11.82
CA ASP A 160 4.61 -15.99 10.45
C ASP A 160 3.41 -15.79 9.51
N GLY A 161 2.33 -16.58 9.68
CA GLY A 161 1.09 -16.42 8.92
C GLY A 161 0.41 -15.08 9.14
N LYS A 162 0.28 -14.65 10.40
CA LYS A 162 -0.33 -13.35 10.74
C LYS A 162 0.53 -12.18 10.27
N ARG A 163 1.84 -12.20 10.55
CA ARG A 163 2.78 -11.18 10.07
C ARG A 163 2.84 -11.14 8.55
N GLY A 164 2.82 -12.31 7.90
CA GLY A 164 2.84 -12.44 6.45
C GLY A 164 1.59 -11.87 5.79
N ALA A 165 0.41 -12.09 6.38
CA ALA A 165 -0.84 -11.50 5.90
C ALA A 165 -0.77 -9.96 5.93
N LEU A 166 -0.29 -9.37 7.04
CA LEU A 166 -0.12 -7.92 7.15
C LEU A 166 0.96 -7.38 6.21
N LEU A 167 2.04 -8.13 5.96
CA LEU A 167 3.06 -7.75 4.99
C LEU A 167 2.50 -7.72 3.57
N SER A 168 1.77 -8.76 3.14
CA SER A 168 1.11 -8.77 1.83
C SER A 168 0.10 -7.63 1.69
N PHE A 169 -0.67 -7.36 2.74
CA PHE A 169 -1.63 -6.27 2.78
C PHE A 169 -0.93 -4.90 2.66
N ALA A 170 0.15 -4.69 3.41
CA ALA A 170 0.96 -3.48 3.34
C ALA A 170 1.61 -3.28 1.97
N TYR A 171 2.11 -4.36 1.35
CA TYR A 171 2.71 -4.30 0.02
C TYR A 171 1.73 -3.79 -1.03
N ASN A 172 0.46 -4.19 -0.93
CA ASN A 172 -0.60 -3.77 -1.85
C ASN A 172 -1.17 -2.37 -1.56
N LEU A 173 -1.30 -1.99 -0.29
CA LEU A 173 -2.05 -0.79 0.12
C LEU A 173 -1.19 0.26 0.82
N GLY A 174 0.11 0.00 0.96
CA GLY A 174 1.08 0.88 1.59
C GLY A 174 1.41 0.51 3.03
N ALA A 175 2.66 0.74 3.42
CA ALA A 175 3.18 0.43 4.76
C ALA A 175 2.50 1.23 5.89
N GLY A 176 1.90 2.37 5.55
CA GLY A 176 1.22 3.27 6.49
C GLY A 176 -0.24 2.94 6.76
N PHE A 177 -0.74 1.78 6.32
CA PHE A 177 -2.17 1.45 6.49
C PHE A 177 -2.60 1.42 7.96
N PHE A 178 -1.76 0.94 8.86
CA PHE A 178 -2.12 0.76 10.26
C PHE A 178 -2.21 2.11 10.98
N GLY A 179 -3.40 2.44 11.43
CA GLY A 179 -3.72 3.75 12.03
C GLY A 179 -4.10 4.83 11.02
N GLY A 180 -4.10 4.53 9.71
CA GLY A 180 -4.59 5.44 8.69
C GLY A 180 -6.12 5.51 8.65
N ASP A 181 -6.68 6.65 8.26
CA ASP A 181 -8.11 6.98 8.36
C ASP A 181 -9.03 5.98 7.64
N ASN A 182 -8.59 5.41 6.52
CA ASN A 182 -9.39 4.42 5.78
C ASN A 182 -9.18 2.97 6.25
N PHE A 183 -8.34 2.76 7.25
CA PHE A 183 -8.01 1.44 7.77
C PHE A 183 -8.50 1.23 9.20
N ASN A 184 -9.53 1.97 9.61
CA ASN A 184 -10.07 1.94 10.97
C ASN A 184 -10.48 0.54 11.42
N THR A 185 -11.15 -0.23 10.55
CA THR A 185 -11.63 -1.56 10.91
C THR A 185 -10.48 -2.51 11.21
N ILE A 186 -9.53 -2.69 10.30
CA ILE A 186 -8.38 -3.59 10.51
C ILE A 186 -7.52 -3.12 11.67
N THR A 187 -7.28 -1.81 11.79
CA THR A 187 -6.54 -1.21 12.90
C THR A 187 -7.18 -1.53 14.25
N LYS A 188 -8.50 -1.34 14.36
CA LYS A 188 -9.26 -1.64 15.59
C LYS A 188 -9.17 -3.12 15.96
N ARG A 189 -9.41 -4.04 14.98
CA ARG A 189 -9.37 -5.49 15.24
C ARG A 189 -8.01 -5.93 15.77
N VAL A 190 -6.93 -5.47 15.15
CA VAL A 190 -5.57 -5.81 15.61
C VAL A 190 -5.26 -5.19 16.97
N LYS A 191 -5.56 -3.90 17.18
CA LYS A 191 -5.33 -3.21 18.48
C LYS A 191 -6.05 -3.90 19.66
N ASN A 192 -7.23 -4.43 19.42
CA ASN A 192 -8.05 -5.06 20.45
C ASN A 192 -7.81 -6.57 20.59
N LYS A 193 -6.84 -7.15 19.87
CA LYS A 193 -6.63 -8.62 19.78
C LYS A 193 -7.90 -9.38 19.32
N GLU A 194 -8.78 -8.75 18.56
CA GLU A 194 -9.94 -9.37 17.95
C GLU A 194 -9.52 -10.19 16.72
N TRP A 195 -8.58 -11.11 16.92
CA TRP A 195 -7.84 -11.76 15.83
C TRP A 195 -8.71 -12.63 14.94
N ASP A 196 -9.76 -13.23 15.48
CA ASP A 196 -10.73 -14.02 14.69
C ASP A 196 -11.50 -13.17 13.67
N LEU A 197 -11.59 -11.84 13.92
CA LEU A 197 -12.27 -10.89 13.05
C LEU A 197 -11.33 -10.20 12.03
N VAL A 198 -10.03 -10.44 12.13
CA VAL A 198 -9.05 -9.84 11.20
C VAL A 198 -9.24 -10.31 9.76
N PRO A 199 -9.49 -11.60 9.46
CA PRO A 199 -9.75 -12.06 8.10
C PRO A 199 -10.92 -11.33 7.42
N ASP A 200 -12.01 -11.11 8.15
CA ASP A 200 -13.16 -10.38 7.63
C ASP A 200 -12.83 -8.89 7.44
N ALA A 201 -12.05 -8.31 8.35
CA ALA A 201 -11.57 -6.94 8.21
C ALA A 201 -10.67 -6.77 6.98
N LEU A 202 -9.75 -7.70 6.70
CA LEU A 202 -8.94 -7.69 5.47
C LEU A 202 -9.84 -7.73 4.23
N PHE A 203 -10.89 -8.55 4.23
CA PHE A 203 -11.78 -8.72 3.08
C PHE A 203 -12.56 -7.46 2.69
N LEU A 204 -12.70 -6.49 3.58
CA LEU A 204 -13.33 -5.20 3.26
C LEU A 204 -12.53 -4.42 2.20
N TYR A 205 -11.20 -4.61 2.12
CA TYR A 205 -10.30 -3.84 1.25
C TYR A 205 -10.10 -4.48 -0.13
N ARG A 206 -11.20 -4.87 -0.78
CA ARG A 206 -11.23 -5.46 -2.12
C ARG A 206 -11.67 -4.50 -3.22
N ASN A 207 -11.89 -3.22 -2.88
CA ASN A 207 -12.39 -2.18 -3.79
C ASN A 207 -13.67 -2.59 -4.52
N PRO A 208 -14.80 -2.71 -3.78
CA PRO A 208 -16.06 -3.23 -4.33
C PRO A 208 -16.57 -2.39 -5.51
N GLY A 209 -17.08 -3.05 -6.53
CA GLY A 209 -17.62 -2.42 -7.75
C GLY A 209 -16.57 -1.99 -8.76
N SER A 210 -15.28 -2.20 -8.50
CA SER A 210 -14.21 -1.90 -9.45
C SER A 210 -13.88 -3.10 -10.35
N ASN A 211 -13.21 -2.82 -11.48
CA ASN A 211 -12.70 -3.86 -12.38
C ASN A 211 -11.60 -4.74 -11.77
N VAL A 212 -11.00 -4.32 -10.64
CA VAL A 212 -9.97 -5.07 -9.91
C VAL A 212 -10.53 -5.85 -8.72
N GLU A 213 -11.82 -5.70 -8.40
CA GLU A 213 -12.44 -6.31 -7.22
C GLU A 213 -12.19 -7.82 -7.12
N ALA A 214 -12.38 -8.56 -8.22
CA ALA A 214 -12.21 -10.01 -8.23
C ALA A 214 -10.77 -10.45 -7.87
N GLY A 215 -9.77 -9.72 -8.35
CA GLY A 215 -8.36 -9.95 -8.03
C GLY A 215 -8.05 -9.64 -6.57
N LEU A 216 -8.50 -8.47 -6.11
CA LEU A 216 -8.30 -8.05 -4.72
C LEU A 216 -9.05 -8.95 -3.73
N ALA A 217 -10.26 -9.41 -4.06
CA ALA A 217 -11.01 -10.35 -3.23
C ALA A 217 -10.25 -11.69 -3.05
N ARG A 218 -9.62 -12.21 -4.11
CA ARG A 218 -8.77 -13.40 -4.02
C ARG A 218 -7.57 -13.16 -3.11
N ARG A 219 -6.89 -12.02 -3.27
CA ARG A 219 -5.75 -11.64 -2.42
C ARG A 219 -6.15 -11.53 -0.95
N ARG A 220 -7.19 -10.77 -0.62
CA ARG A 220 -7.72 -10.64 0.76
C ARG A 220 -8.11 -11.97 1.37
N LYS A 221 -8.67 -12.88 0.57
CA LYS A 221 -9.01 -14.25 1.00
C LYS A 221 -7.75 -15.04 1.36
N ALA A 222 -6.74 -15.04 0.50
CA ALA A 222 -5.48 -15.74 0.74
C ALA A 222 -4.76 -15.18 1.99
N GLU A 223 -4.75 -13.86 2.18
CA GLU A 223 -4.24 -13.21 3.39
C GLU A 223 -5.01 -13.65 4.64
N GLY A 224 -6.34 -13.69 4.58
CA GLY A 224 -7.18 -14.19 5.69
C GLY A 224 -6.91 -15.67 6.02
N GLU A 225 -6.69 -16.51 5.02
CA GLU A 225 -6.32 -17.92 5.23
C GLU A 225 -4.92 -18.08 5.84
N ALA A 226 -3.95 -17.26 5.41
CA ALA A 226 -2.63 -17.23 6.02
C ALA A 226 -2.69 -16.77 7.49
N TRP A 227 -3.52 -15.79 7.79
CA TRP A 227 -3.79 -15.32 9.16
C TRP A 227 -4.31 -16.42 10.07
N LYS A 228 -5.29 -17.23 9.59
CA LYS A 228 -5.91 -18.31 10.37
C LYS A 228 -4.99 -19.49 10.63
N LYS A 229 -4.04 -19.76 9.74
CA LYS A 229 -3.09 -20.89 9.84
C LYS A 229 -1.97 -20.67 10.84
N GLY A 230 -1.85 -19.50 11.36
CA GLY A 230 -0.86 -19.13 12.36
C GLY A 230 -1.52 -18.67 13.63
#